data_d13a96e8922576dc5bf91f6a740f5dbb
#
_entry.id   d13a96e8922576dc5bf91f6a740f5dbb
#
_cell.length_a   1.000
_cell.length_b   1.000
_cell.length_c   1.000
_cell.angle_alpha   90.00
_cell.angle_beta   90.00
_cell.angle_gamma   90.00
#
_symmetry.space_group_name_H-M   'P 1'
#
loop_
_entity.id
_entity.type
_entity.pdbx_description
1 polymer ?
#
loop_
_entity_poly.entity_id
_entity_poly.type
_entity_poly.pdbx_seq_one_letter_code
_entity_poly.pdbx_strand_id
1 'polypeptide(L)'
;MSAPVPGWRQPIAELRYLAATVGHVHGPTHPDMATLAEVVATLADSHGDDHAAHVALARRMRELTDGFNPWSGACGSVHRLYQSLAPIADVLSPALPEHS
;
A
#
# COMPACT_ATOMS: atom_id res chain seq x y z
N MET A 1 20.42 8.97 -20.55
CA MET A 1 19.25 8.24 -20.29
C MET A 1 18.91 8.22 -18.81
N SER A 2 17.77 8.61 -18.51
CA SER A 2 17.40 8.65 -17.12
C SER A 2 17.22 7.25 -16.56
N ALA A 3 17.62 7.09 -15.34
CA ALA A 3 17.33 5.88 -14.63
C ALA A 3 15.82 5.70 -14.56
N PRO A 4 15.34 4.49 -14.66
CA PRO A 4 13.95 4.25 -14.45
C PRO A 4 13.59 4.70 -13.05
N VAL A 5 12.64 5.57 -12.98
CA VAL A 5 12.06 5.93 -11.71
C VAL A 5 11.46 4.66 -11.15
N PRO A 6 11.66 4.38 -9.84
CA PRO A 6 10.93 3.29 -9.23
C PRO A 6 9.47 3.49 -9.58
N GLY A 7 8.90 2.53 -10.23
CA GLY A 7 7.58 2.68 -10.80
C GLY A 7 6.47 2.57 -9.80
N TRP A 8 6.58 3.27 -8.65
CA TRP A 8 5.53 3.16 -7.63
C TRP A 8 4.42 4.19 -7.81
N ARG A 9 4.70 5.33 -8.44
CA ARG A 9 3.70 6.39 -8.52
C ARG A 9 2.52 6.01 -9.40
N GLN A 10 2.78 5.44 -10.56
CA GLN A 10 1.70 5.06 -11.44
C GLN A 10 0.90 3.87 -10.88
N PRO A 11 1.55 2.79 -10.42
CA PRO A 11 0.80 1.71 -9.80
C PRO A 11 -0.04 2.16 -8.60
N ILE A 12 0.49 3.03 -7.73
CA ILE A 12 -0.29 3.46 -6.58
C ILE A 12 -1.49 4.30 -7.02
N ALA A 13 -1.33 5.12 -8.03
CA ALA A 13 -2.44 5.90 -8.56
C ALA A 13 -3.54 4.99 -9.12
N GLU A 14 -3.14 3.91 -9.80
CA GLU A 14 -4.08 2.94 -10.33
C GLU A 14 -4.78 2.15 -9.24
N LEU A 15 -4.09 1.89 -8.14
CA LEU A 15 -4.65 1.13 -7.03
C LEU A 15 -5.56 1.96 -6.13
N ARG A 16 -5.53 3.27 -6.29
CA ARG A 16 -6.33 4.17 -5.45
C ARG A 16 -7.80 3.79 -5.47
N TYR A 17 -8.34 3.52 -6.64
CA TYR A 17 -9.74 3.16 -6.79
C TYR A 17 -10.05 1.81 -6.15
N LEU A 18 -9.20 0.82 -6.39
CA LEU A 18 -9.38 -0.50 -5.79
C LEU A 18 -9.31 -0.40 -4.27
N ALA A 19 -8.35 0.35 -3.73
CA ALA A 19 -8.23 0.53 -2.30
C ALA A 19 -9.48 1.21 -1.72
N ALA A 20 -9.99 2.23 -2.41
CA ALA A 20 -11.21 2.91 -1.95
C ALA A 20 -12.40 1.96 -1.91
N THR A 21 -12.54 1.13 -2.94
CA THR A 21 -13.63 0.16 -3.01
C THR A 21 -13.51 -0.87 -1.88
N VAL A 22 -12.31 -1.41 -1.67
CA VAL A 22 -12.07 -2.38 -0.59
C VAL A 22 -12.36 -1.74 0.76
N GLY A 23 -11.91 -0.51 0.98
CA GLY A 23 -12.16 0.21 2.22
C GLY A 23 -13.64 0.44 2.47
N HIS A 24 -14.39 0.76 1.42
CA HIS A 24 -15.81 1.00 1.54
C HIS A 24 -16.56 -0.29 1.89
N VAL A 25 -16.23 -1.37 1.19
CA VAL A 25 -16.95 -2.64 1.35
C VAL A 25 -16.59 -3.32 2.67
N HIS A 26 -15.31 -3.33 3.03
CA HIS A 26 -14.82 -4.09 4.18
C HIS A 26 -14.59 -3.26 5.42
N GLY A 27 -14.56 -1.93 5.30
CA GLY A 27 -14.30 -1.05 6.43
C GLY A 27 -15.18 -1.29 7.64
N PRO A 28 -16.49 -1.52 7.46
CA PRO A 28 -17.37 -1.74 8.62
C PRO A 28 -16.99 -2.95 9.48
N THR A 29 -16.45 -4.02 8.87
CA THR A 29 -16.04 -5.20 9.61
C THR A 29 -14.53 -5.28 9.80
N HIS A 30 -13.77 -4.60 8.96
CA HIS A 30 -12.31 -4.54 9.01
C HIS A 30 -11.88 -3.09 8.91
N PRO A 31 -11.93 -2.33 10.01
CA PRO A 31 -11.66 -0.89 9.97
C PRO A 31 -10.30 -0.53 9.36
N ASP A 32 -9.32 -1.43 9.46
CA ASP A 32 -8.00 -1.19 8.88
C ASP A 32 -8.08 -1.02 7.37
N MET A 33 -9.12 -1.55 6.73
CA MET A 33 -9.27 -1.40 5.29
C MET A 33 -9.65 0.02 4.90
N ALA A 34 -10.49 0.67 5.71
CA ALA A 34 -10.81 2.08 5.48
C ALA A 34 -9.56 2.96 5.68
N THR A 35 -8.77 2.67 6.71
CA THR A 35 -7.53 3.39 6.96
C THR A 35 -6.53 3.14 5.83
N LEU A 36 -6.44 1.91 5.36
CA LEU A 36 -5.55 1.57 4.25
C LEU A 36 -5.91 2.39 3.00
N ALA A 37 -7.20 2.52 2.72
CA ALA A 37 -7.65 3.32 1.57
C ALA A 37 -7.18 4.77 1.70
N GLU A 38 -7.23 5.33 2.92
CA GLU A 38 -6.75 6.69 3.16
C GLU A 38 -5.23 6.79 2.95
N VAL A 39 -4.49 5.81 3.42
CA VAL A 39 -3.04 5.80 3.24
C VAL A 39 -2.68 5.72 1.75
N VAL A 40 -3.35 4.85 1.02
CA VAL A 40 -3.11 4.72 -0.42
C VAL A 40 -3.43 6.04 -1.13
N ALA A 41 -4.55 6.68 -0.79
CA ALA A 41 -4.92 7.96 -1.39
C ALA A 41 -3.90 9.04 -1.06
N THR A 42 -3.43 9.10 0.18
CA THR A 42 -2.43 10.06 0.60
C THR A 42 -1.14 9.87 -0.19
N LEU A 43 -0.72 8.62 -0.35
CA LEU A 43 0.49 8.32 -1.10
C LEU A 43 0.31 8.67 -2.59
N ALA A 44 -0.85 8.35 -3.16
CA ALA A 44 -1.15 8.65 -4.55
C ALA A 44 -1.18 10.16 -4.83
N ASP A 45 -1.63 10.93 -3.85
CA ASP A 45 -1.72 12.38 -3.98
C ASP A 45 -0.45 13.11 -3.57
N SER A 46 0.56 12.39 -3.08
CA SER A 46 1.79 13.03 -2.61
C SER A 46 2.57 13.61 -3.76
N HIS A 47 3.25 14.71 -3.50
CA HIS A 47 4.09 15.39 -4.46
C HIS A 47 5.52 15.46 -3.96
N GLY A 48 6.45 15.53 -4.90
CA GLY A 48 7.85 15.71 -4.54
C GLY A 48 8.49 14.45 -4.00
N ASP A 49 9.61 14.64 -3.35
CA ASP A 49 10.47 13.54 -2.94
C ASP A 49 10.64 13.49 -1.43
N ASP A 50 9.56 13.69 -0.69
CA ASP A 50 9.61 13.56 0.76
C ASP A 50 9.74 12.08 1.12
N HIS A 51 10.99 11.63 1.09
CA HIS A 51 11.29 10.22 1.29
C HIS A 51 10.82 9.75 2.67
N ALA A 52 11.03 10.56 3.70
CA ALA A 52 10.63 10.17 5.05
C ALA A 52 9.11 9.95 5.14
N ALA A 53 8.34 10.82 4.50
CA ALA A 53 6.88 10.66 4.49
C ALA A 53 6.48 9.41 3.72
N HIS A 54 7.13 9.15 2.59
CA HIS A 54 6.81 7.96 1.79
C HIS A 54 7.17 6.67 2.54
N VAL A 55 8.29 6.66 3.24
CA VAL A 55 8.67 5.51 4.07
C VAL A 55 7.64 5.27 5.17
N ALA A 56 7.20 6.36 5.82
CA ALA A 56 6.21 6.23 6.89
C ALA A 56 4.90 5.66 6.38
N LEU A 57 4.45 6.10 5.20
CA LEU A 57 3.23 5.58 4.59
C LEU A 57 3.37 4.11 4.22
N ALA A 58 4.53 3.71 3.68
CA ALA A 58 4.77 2.32 3.34
C ALA A 58 4.76 1.43 4.58
N ARG A 59 5.38 1.90 5.66
CA ARG A 59 5.35 1.17 6.93
C ARG A 59 3.92 1.03 7.44
N ARG A 60 3.15 2.10 7.33
CA ARG A 60 1.77 2.06 7.77
C ARG A 60 0.97 1.04 6.98
N MET A 61 1.20 0.96 5.67
CA MET A 61 0.53 -0.06 4.86
C MET A 61 0.87 -1.47 5.32
N ARG A 62 2.14 -1.71 5.67
CA ARG A 62 2.53 -3.02 6.19
C ARG A 62 1.84 -3.35 7.51
N GLU A 63 1.75 -2.36 8.39
CA GLU A 63 1.09 -2.55 9.68
C GLU A 63 -0.39 -2.86 9.51
N LEU A 64 -1.05 -2.11 8.66
CA LEU A 64 -2.49 -2.26 8.46
C LEU A 64 -2.86 -3.58 7.80
N THR A 65 -1.94 -4.17 7.06
CA THR A 65 -2.19 -5.38 6.29
C THR A 65 -1.51 -6.61 6.87
N ASP A 66 -0.89 -6.47 8.04
CA ASP A 66 -0.13 -7.56 8.65
C ASP A 66 0.88 -8.14 7.67
N GLY A 67 1.70 -7.26 7.08
CA GLY A 67 2.71 -7.67 6.10
C GLY A 67 2.10 -8.14 4.79
N PHE A 68 0.94 -7.61 4.43
CA PHE A 68 0.19 -7.97 3.22
C PHE A 68 -0.28 -9.42 3.22
N ASN A 69 -0.65 -9.89 4.41
CA ASN A 69 -1.25 -11.21 4.60
C ASN A 69 -2.75 -11.06 4.77
N PRO A 70 -3.56 -11.47 3.78
CA PRO A 70 -5.00 -11.32 3.90
C PRO A 70 -5.55 -12.20 5.02
N TRP A 71 -6.62 -11.73 5.65
CA TRP A 71 -7.27 -12.53 6.66
C TRP A 71 -7.97 -13.73 6.02
N SER A 72 -8.27 -14.72 6.84
CA SER A 72 -8.96 -15.92 6.38
C SER A 72 -10.34 -15.53 5.82
N GLY A 73 -10.62 -15.94 4.61
CA GLY A 73 -11.89 -15.62 3.96
C GLY A 73 -11.92 -14.28 3.25
N ALA A 74 -10.77 -13.57 3.16
CA ALA A 74 -10.73 -12.32 2.43
C ALA A 74 -11.08 -12.55 0.96
N CYS A 75 -11.80 -11.58 0.37
CA CYS A 75 -12.23 -11.70 -1.01
C CYS A 75 -11.07 -11.45 -1.98
N GLY A 76 -11.30 -11.81 -3.26
CA GLY A 76 -10.27 -11.68 -4.29
C GLY A 76 -9.74 -10.27 -4.46
N SER A 77 -10.59 -9.26 -4.25
CA SER A 77 -10.16 -7.87 -4.36
C SER A 77 -9.14 -7.51 -3.30
N VAL A 78 -9.30 -8.02 -2.08
CA VAL A 78 -8.32 -7.80 -1.01
C VAL A 78 -7.00 -8.47 -1.37
N HIS A 79 -7.05 -9.72 -1.85
CA HIS A 79 -5.84 -10.42 -2.27
C HIS A 79 -5.11 -9.64 -3.37
N ARG A 80 -5.85 -9.17 -4.36
CA ARG A 80 -5.26 -8.41 -5.47
C ARG A 80 -4.63 -7.12 -4.97
N LEU A 81 -5.34 -6.39 -4.10
CA LEU A 81 -4.82 -5.15 -3.55
C LEU A 81 -3.51 -5.38 -2.80
N TYR A 82 -3.49 -6.38 -1.93
CA TYR A 82 -2.31 -6.69 -1.13
C TYR A 82 -1.14 -7.11 -2.01
N GLN A 83 -1.38 -7.97 -2.98
CA GLN A 83 -0.33 -8.42 -3.90
C GLN A 83 0.25 -7.25 -4.69
N SER A 84 -0.56 -6.26 -5.02
CA SER A 84 -0.12 -5.11 -5.79
C SER A 84 0.56 -4.06 -4.93
N LEU A 85 0.17 -3.93 -3.66
CA LEU A 85 0.78 -2.96 -2.74
C LEU A 85 2.13 -3.42 -2.22
N ALA A 86 2.33 -4.73 -2.05
CA ALA A 86 3.56 -5.23 -1.45
C ALA A 86 4.81 -4.77 -2.20
N PRO A 87 4.89 -4.88 -3.53
CA PRO A 87 6.09 -4.40 -4.24
C PRO A 87 6.28 -2.89 -4.12
N ILE A 88 5.19 -2.12 -4.04
CA ILE A 88 5.28 -0.68 -3.87
C ILE A 88 5.89 -0.36 -2.51
N ALA A 89 5.42 -1.02 -1.47
CA ALA A 89 5.96 -0.83 -0.13
C ALA A 89 7.44 -1.21 -0.09
N ASP A 90 7.84 -2.25 -0.81
CA ASP A 90 9.23 -2.68 -0.86
C ASP A 90 10.13 -1.64 -1.53
N VAL A 91 9.62 -0.96 -2.55
CA VAL A 91 10.37 0.11 -3.20
C VAL A 91 10.55 1.29 -2.26
N LEU A 92 9.49 1.67 -1.55
CA LEU A 92 9.51 2.85 -0.70
C LEU A 92 10.20 2.60 0.64
N SER A 93 10.09 1.41 1.17
CA SER A 93 10.66 1.06 2.46
C SER A 93 11.05 -0.42 2.42
N PRO A 94 12.21 -0.73 1.84
CA PRO A 94 12.64 -2.13 1.75
C PRO A 94 12.70 -2.77 3.12
N ALA A 95 12.24 -3.99 3.20
CA ALA A 95 12.35 -4.75 4.43
C ALA A 95 13.84 -4.98 4.71
N LEU A 96 14.26 -4.75 5.95
CA LEU A 96 15.65 -5.01 6.31
C LEU A 96 15.89 -6.51 6.31
N PRO A 97 17.08 -6.96 5.81
CA PRO A 97 17.44 -8.37 5.93
C PRO A 97 17.56 -8.72 7.41
N GLU A 98 17.15 -9.84 7.72
CA GLU A 98 17.24 -10.29 9.10
C GLU A 98 18.67 -10.42 9.51
N HIS A 99 19.16 -10.45 9.57
CA HIS A 99 20.08 -10.61 9.81
C HIS A 99 20.67 -10.76 9.79
N SER A 100 20.71 -10.65 9.61
CA SER A 100 20.95 -10.73 9.46
C SER A 100 21.50 -10.82 9.54
#